data_3a8bab74a1ad410b6b237de3a95208f1
#
_entry.id   3a8bab74a1ad410b6b237de3a95208f1
#
_cell.length_a   1.000
_cell.length_b   1.000
_cell.length_c   1.000
_cell.angle_alpha   90.00
_cell.angle_beta   90.00
_cell.angle_gamma   90.00
#
_symmetry.space_group_name_H-M   'P 1'
#
loop_
_entity.id
_entity.type
_entity.pdbx_description
1 polymer ?
#
loop_
_entity_poly.entity_id
_entity_poly.type
_entity_poly.pdbx_seq_one_letter_code
_entity_poly.pdbx_strand_id
1 'polypeptide(L)'
;QGLANQTFKQYINTLISLGKDVVFIAHASEDQNGDQIIYRPDLGGKNRNELYRIADVMGYLTTVTTGEGKNARVINFKPSPTHHAKNSGALGGETGEVWVPDLKAHHTFLADLITQAKDHINTLTPAQLAAAKAQEELENWKQSCEEAEHAGDLNQLTESLDKEHMYYQNMRQAMLMRAKALNCTFDKQRGTWISPPEFNGISDQQRDELQNFIAERGLDVKTVCEHLGIDALIQIEAAKLKAVKQEIETLAKKGMTA
;
A
#
# COMPACT_ATOMS: atom_id res chain seq x y z
N GLN A 1 -18.62 -5.15 -1.06
CA GLN A 1 -17.63 -4.21 -0.46
C GLN A 1 -18.04 -2.75 -0.66
N GLY A 2 -18.51 -2.30 -1.84
CA GLY A 2 -18.86 -0.90 -2.09
C GLY A 2 -19.90 -0.32 -1.12
N LEU A 3 -20.99 -1.04 -0.84
CA LEU A 3 -22.03 -0.59 0.08
C LEU A 3 -21.49 -0.45 1.52
N ALA A 4 -20.69 -1.41 1.99
CA ALA A 4 -20.12 -1.38 3.33
C ALA A 4 -19.17 -0.17 3.51
N ASN A 5 -18.35 0.15 2.51
CA ASN A 5 -17.47 1.31 2.55
C ASN A 5 -18.27 2.62 2.56
N GLN A 6 -19.35 2.71 1.77
CA GLN A 6 -20.23 3.88 1.75
C GLN A 6 -20.93 4.08 3.11
N THR A 7 -21.43 3.01 3.70
CA THR A 7 -22.08 3.06 5.03
C THR A 7 -21.08 3.48 6.10
N PHE A 8 -19.86 2.97 6.08
CA PHE A 8 -18.80 3.35 7.02
C PHE A 8 -18.47 4.86 6.89
N LYS A 9 -18.32 5.36 5.66
CA LYS A 9 -18.09 6.79 5.41
C LYS A 9 -19.24 7.65 5.95
N GLN A 10 -20.50 7.27 5.71
CA GLN A 10 -21.65 7.97 6.23
C GLN A 10 -21.66 7.98 7.76
N TYR A 11 -21.36 6.84 8.39
CA TYR A 11 -21.26 6.71 9.84
C TYR A 11 -20.22 7.67 10.43
N ILE A 12 -19.01 7.70 9.88
CA ILE A 12 -17.97 8.61 10.34
C ILE A 12 -18.38 10.08 10.18
N ASN A 13 -18.91 10.45 9.01
CA ASN A 13 -19.36 11.82 8.78
C ASN A 13 -20.46 12.24 9.76
N THR A 14 -21.35 11.33 10.12
CA THR A 14 -22.37 11.58 11.14
C THR A 14 -21.73 11.82 12.51
N LEU A 15 -20.76 11.01 12.93
CA LEU A 15 -20.07 11.22 14.19
C LEU A 15 -19.36 12.58 14.25
N ILE A 16 -18.66 12.94 13.19
CA ILE A 16 -17.96 14.25 13.10
C ILE A 16 -18.96 15.41 13.15
N SER A 17 -20.14 15.28 12.50
CA SER A 17 -21.16 16.33 12.48
C SER A 17 -21.78 16.63 13.83
N LEU A 18 -21.58 15.74 14.83
CA LEU A 18 -22.02 15.97 16.22
C LEU A 18 -21.16 17.02 16.96
N GLY A 19 -20.07 17.51 16.36
CA GLY A 19 -19.16 18.48 16.98
C GLY A 19 -18.48 17.96 18.23
N LYS A 20 -18.24 16.65 18.30
CA LYS A 20 -17.54 15.96 19.39
C LYS A 20 -16.18 15.45 18.93
N ASP A 21 -15.25 15.37 19.86
CA ASP A 21 -14.02 14.65 19.63
C ASP A 21 -14.32 13.15 19.51
N VAL A 22 -13.84 12.54 18.44
CA VAL A 22 -14.10 11.13 18.13
C VAL A 22 -12.77 10.36 18.15
N VAL A 23 -12.73 9.29 18.94
CA VAL A 23 -11.56 8.41 19.03
C VAL A 23 -11.90 7.05 18.44
N PHE A 24 -11.14 6.63 17.43
CA PHE A 24 -11.21 5.29 16.87
C PHE A 24 -10.08 4.44 17.41
N ILE A 25 -10.38 3.23 17.83
CA ILE A 25 -9.40 2.23 18.25
C ILE A 25 -9.50 1.05 17.29
N ALA A 26 -8.38 0.70 16.67
CA ALA A 26 -8.28 -0.44 15.78
C ALA A 26 -7.06 -1.29 16.16
N HIS A 27 -7.13 -2.60 15.90
CA HIS A 27 -5.93 -3.43 15.91
C HIS A 27 -4.97 -2.99 14.82
N ALA A 28 -3.69 -3.29 14.99
CA ALA A 28 -2.71 -3.14 13.94
C ALA A 28 -2.62 -4.45 13.14
N SER A 29 -2.67 -4.36 11.83
CA SER A 29 -2.35 -5.46 10.91
C SER A 29 -0.96 -5.27 10.33
N GLU A 30 -0.28 -6.38 10.03
CA GLU A 30 0.99 -6.41 9.33
C GLU A 30 0.72 -6.48 7.84
N ASP A 31 1.18 -5.48 7.10
CA ASP A 31 1.17 -5.46 5.64
C ASP A 31 2.61 -5.53 5.11
N GLN A 32 2.83 -6.26 4.02
CA GLN A 32 4.12 -6.25 3.33
C GLN A 32 4.19 -5.04 2.39
N ASN A 33 5.27 -4.27 2.51
CA ASN A 33 5.63 -3.21 1.58
C ASN A 33 7.05 -3.49 1.04
N GLY A 34 7.14 -4.29 -0.02
CA GLY A 34 8.40 -4.85 -0.48
C GLY A 34 8.99 -5.82 0.56
N ASP A 35 10.24 -5.58 0.97
CA ASP A 35 10.93 -6.39 1.99
C ASP A 35 10.68 -5.93 3.43
N GLN A 36 9.84 -4.90 3.62
CA GLN A 36 9.54 -4.33 4.93
C GLN A 36 8.12 -4.64 5.38
N ILE A 37 7.97 -4.87 6.69
CA ILE A 37 6.66 -4.97 7.35
C ILE A 37 6.25 -3.57 7.79
N ILE A 38 5.03 -3.18 7.46
CA ILE A 38 4.41 -1.95 7.91
C ILE A 38 3.14 -2.23 8.71
N TYR A 39 3.02 -1.61 9.89
CA TYR A 39 1.82 -1.71 10.74
C TYR A 39 0.80 -0.66 10.34
N ARG A 40 -0.42 -1.10 10.09
CA ARG A 40 -1.55 -0.26 9.69
C ARG A 40 -2.80 -0.61 10.50
N PRO A 41 -3.78 0.31 10.63
CA PRO A 41 -5.06 -0.05 11.23
C PRO A 41 -5.72 -1.21 10.50
N ASP A 42 -6.13 -2.24 11.23
CA ASP A 42 -6.84 -3.40 10.69
C ASP A 42 -8.29 -3.03 10.37
N LEU A 43 -8.45 -2.43 9.20
CA LEU A 43 -9.75 -2.02 8.64
C LEU A 43 -9.83 -2.51 7.19
N GLY A 44 -10.91 -3.21 6.88
CA GLY A 44 -11.11 -3.80 5.56
C GLY A 44 -11.30 -2.76 4.44
N GLY A 45 -10.71 -3.03 3.27
CA GLY A 45 -10.90 -2.29 2.04
C GLY A 45 -10.49 -0.82 2.13
N LYS A 46 -11.28 0.05 1.48
CA LYS A 46 -11.04 1.51 1.43
C LYS A 46 -11.34 2.23 2.76
N ASN A 47 -11.86 1.55 3.78
CA ASN A 47 -12.23 2.18 5.07
C ASN A 47 -10.99 2.67 5.84
N ARG A 48 -9.86 1.98 5.75
CA ARG A 48 -8.59 2.40 6.32
C ARG A 48 -8.20 3.79 5.83
N ASN A 49 -8.28 4.01 4.52
CA ASN A 49 -7.91 5.27 3.90
C ASN A 49 -8.85 6.39 4.27
N GLU A 50 -10.14 6.11 4.31
CA GLU A 50 -11.12 7.10 4.71
C GLU A 50 -10.83 7.56 6.14
N LEU A 51 -10.56 6.62 7.06
CA LEU A 51 -10.20 6.97 8.42
C LEU A 51 -8.88 7.75 8.51
N TYR A 52 -7.85 7.33 7.77
CA TYR A 52 -6.56 8.02 7.74
C TYR A 52 -6.71 9.47 7.22
N ARG A 53 -7.52 9.68 6.18
CA ARG A 53 -7.74 11.01 5.59
C ARG A 53 -8.43 11.97 6.52
N ILE A 54 -9.41 11.51 7.29
CA ILE A 54 -10.23 12.37 8.15
C ILE A 54 -9.66 12.57 9.56
N ALA A 55 -8.80 11.66 10.04
CA ALA A 55 -8.19 11.79 11.35
C ALA A 55 -7.20 12.96 11.37
N ASP A 56 -7.30 13.85 12.35
CA ASP A 56 -6.31 14.91 12.59
C ASP A 56 -5.02 14.34 13.17
N VAL A 57 -5.14 13.30 14.00
CA VAL A 57 -4.04 12.65 14.69
C VAL A 57 -4.23 11.14 14.64
N MET A 58 -3.17 10.40 14.34
CA MET A 58 -3.15 8.94 14.39
C MET A 58 -1.89 8.48 15.12
N GLY A 59 -2.06 7.70 16.18
CA GLY A 59 -0.95 7.18 16.97
C GLY A 59 -0.85 5.66 16.88
N TYR A 60 0.36 5.15 16.68
CA TYR A 60 0.67 3.73 16.78
C TYR A 60 1.08 3.39 18.21
N LEU A 61 0.22 2.65 18.93
CA LEU A 61 0.49 2.20 20.28
C LEU A 61 1.33 0.92 20.27
N THR A 62 2.48 0.96 20.92
CA THR A 62 3.38 -0.18 21.04
C THR A 62 3.89 -0.33 22.47
N THR A 63 4.48 -1.48 22.77
CA THR A 63 5.17 -1.76 24.04
C THR A 63 6.65 -1.82 23.80
N VAL A 64 7.43 -1.09 24.58
CA VAL A 64 8.88 -1.07 24.54
C VAL A 64 9.46 -1.51 25.88
N THR A 65 10.62 -2.16 25.84
CA THR A 65 11.35 -2.49 27.07
C THR A 65 12.28 -1.32 27.42
N THR A 66 12.10 -0.74 28.59
CA THR A 66 12.94 0.35 29.09
C THR A 66 14.34 -0.17 29.44
N GLY A 67 15.32 0.75 29.59
CA GLY A 67 16.67 0.41 30.03
C GLY A 67 16.75 -0.31 31.40
N GLU A 68 15.68 -0.22 32.20
CA GLU A 68 15.54 -0.96 33.48
C GLU A 68 14.90 -2.35 33.31
N GLY A 69 14.64 -2.81 32.07
CA GLY A 69 13.99 -4.09 31.78
C GLY A 69 12.48 -4.13 32.05
N LYS A 70 11.85 -2.97 32.26
CA LYS A 70 10.39 -2.86 32.46
C LYS A 70 9.70 -2.61 31.12
N ASN A 71 8.52 -3.20 30.93
CA ASN A 71 7.69 -2.91 29.78
C ASN A 71 6.90 -1.60 30.01
N ALA A 72 7.00 -0.68 29.06
CA ALA A 72 6.25 0.56 29.03
C ALA A 72 5.52 0.70 27.70
N ARG A 73 4.41 1.41 27.68
CA ARG A 73 3.62 1.68 26.49
C ARG A 73 3.98 3.06 25.95
N VAL A 74 4.14 3.13 24.61
CA VAL A 74 4.44 4.37 23.91
C VAL A 74 3.47 4.50 22.73
N ILE A 75 2.96 5.72 22.51
CA ILE A 75 2.20 6.06 21.31
C ILE A 75 3.12 6.85 20.39
N ASN A 76 3.35 6.35 19.20
CA ASN A 76 4.13 7.01 18.14
C ASN A 76 3.20 7.75 17.19
N PHE A 77 3.26 9.07 17.16
CA PHE A 77 2.47 9.93 16.28
C PHE A 77 3.21 10.31 14.99
N LYS A 78 4.53 10.08 14.92
CA LYS A 78 5.34 10.39 13.75
C LYS A 78 5.29 9.22 12.76
N PRO A 79 4.92 9.45 11.49
CA PRO A 79 4.96 8.41 10.46
C PRO A 79 6.36 7.84 10.29
N SER A 80 6.45 6.53 10.06
CA SER A 80 7.71 5.85 9.80
C SER A 80 7.56 4.79 8.70
N PRO A 81 8.66 4.24 8.16
CA PRO A 81 8.57 3.12 7.23
C PRO A 81 7.91 1.87 7.82
N THR A 82 7.83 1.77 9.16
CA THR A 82 7.32 0.59 9.86
C THR A 82 5.91 0.73 10.39
N HIS A 83 5.34 1.92 10.43
CA HIS A 83 3.95 2.11 10.89
C HIS A 83 3.33 3.39 10.34
N HIS A 84 2.02 3.34 10.15
CA HIS A 84 1.21 4.52 9.84
C HIS A 84 0.96 5.33 11.10
N ALA A 85 1.17 6.64 10.99
CA ALA A 85 0.85 7.62 12.01
C ALA A 85 0.58 8.97 11.37
N LYS A 86 0.00 9.92 12.13
CA LYS A 86 -0.31 11.28 11.68
C LYS A 86 -0.27 12.23 12.87
N ASN A 87 0.35 13.39 12.72
CA ASN A 87 0.60 14.28 13.84
C ASN A 87 0.37 15.75 13.53
N SER A 88 -0.83 16.11 13.12
CA SER A 88 -1.19 17.54 12.90
C SER A 88 -1.20 18.34 14.21
N GLY A 89 -1.28 17.67 15.36
CA GLY A 89 -1.27 18.28 16.69
C GLY A 89 0.11 18.45 17.33
N ALA A 90 1.20 18.13 16.63
CA ALA A 90 2.58 18.18 17.13
C ALA A 90 2.80 17.45 18.48
N LEU A 91 2.07 16.36 18.71
CA LEU A 91 2.19 15.56 19.91
C LEU A 91 3.56 14.88 20.01
N GLY A 92 4.12 14.80 21.22
CA GLY A 92 5.42 14.17 21.44
C GLY A 92 6.62 14.96 20.91
N GLY A 93 6.43 16.22 20.47
CA GLY A 93 7.50 17.10 20.00
C GLY A 93 8.23 16.53 18.77
N GLU A 94 9.56 16.65 18.75
CA GLU A 94 10.41 16.23 17.60
C GLU A 94 10.39 14.72 17.37
N THR A 95 10.28 13.91 18.40
CA THR A 95 10.24 12.44 18.30
C THR A 95 8.88 11.92 17.86
N GLY A 96 7.81 12.65 18.20
CA GLY A 96 6.43 12.21 18.04
C GLY A 96 6.03 11.11 19.02
N GLU A 97 6.84 10.84 20.04
CA GLU A 97 6.61 9.78 21.02
C GLU A 97 5.97 10.31 22.29
N VAL A 98 4.92 9.66 22.73
CA VAL A 98 4.24 9.97 24.00
C VAL A 98 4.15 8.71 24.84
N TRP A 99 4.79 8.74 25.99
CA TRP A 99 4.78 7.65 26.97
C TRP A 99 3.42 7.60 27.67
N VAL A 100 2.81 6.41 27.67
CA VAL A 100 1.52 6.22 28.36
C VAL A 100 1.78 6.03 29.85
N PRO A 101 1.28 6.94 30.69
CA PRO A 101 1.46 6.85 32.13
C PRO A 101 0.59 5.75 32.76
N ASP A 102 0.66 5.60 34.07
CA ASP A 102 -0.34 4.83 34.80
C ASP A 102 -1.72 5.53 34.70
N LEU A 103 -2.61 4.94 33.91
CA LEU A 103 -3.91 5.52 33.61
C LEU A 103 -4.85 5.55 34.86
N LYS A 104 -4.54 4.82 35.92
CA LYS A 104 -5.27 4.94 37.18
C LYS A 104 -4.95 6.25 37.89
N ALA A 105 -3.70 6.70 37.78
CA ALA A 105 -3.25 7.98 38.33
C ALA A 105 -3.53 9.15 37.38
N HIS A 106 -3.55 8.90 36.04
CA HIS A 106 -3.70 9.90 34.99
C HIS A 106 -4.89 9.57 34.08
N HIS A 107 -6.10 9.58 34.65
CA HIS A 107 -7.33 9.19 33.96
C HIS A 107 -7.75 10.15 32.83
N THR A 108 -7.24 11.38 32.83
CA THR A 108 -7.50 12.40 31.80
C THR A 108 -6.51 12.33 30.62
N PHE A 109 -5.53 11.44 30.66
CA PHE A 109 -4.41 11.39 29.72
C PHE A 109 -4.82 11.56 28.24
N LEU A 110 -5.84 10.84 27.77
CA LEU A 110 -6.30 10.95 26.40
C LEU A 110 -6.98 12.29 26.11
N ALA A 111 -7.76 12.81 27.04
CA ALA A 111 -8.39 14.12 26.91
C ALA A 111 -7.34 15.23 26.87
N ASP A 112 -6.29 15.11 27.68
CA ASP A 112 -5.17 16.06 27.70
C ASP A 112 -4.42 16.06 26.36
N LEU A 113 -4.18 14.88 25.75
CA LEU A 113 -3.57 14.79 24.41
C LEU A 113 -4.46 15.45 23.34
N ILE A 114 -5.76 15.21 23.37
CA ILE A 114 -6.71 15.83 22.43
C ILE A 114 -6.69 17.36 22.59
N THR A 115 -6.71 17.84 23.81
CA THR A 115 -6.63 19.27 24.12
C THR A 115 -5.32 19.87 23.60
N GLN A 116 -4.18 19.24 23.89
CA GLN A 116 -2.88 19.68 23.41
C GLN A 116 -2.82 19.76 21.88
N ALA A 117 -3.36 18.77 21.16
CA ALA A 117 -3.40 18.77 19.73
C ALA A 117 -4.26 19.93 19.17
N LYS A 118 -5.45 20.15 19.76
CA LYS A 118 -6.36 21.25 19.38
C LYS A 118 -5.72 22.62 19.63
N ASP A 119 -5.11 22.80 20.79
CA ASP A 119 -4.44 24.05 21.14
C ASP A 119 -3.29 24.35 20.16
N HIS A 120 -2.50 23.35 19.80
CA HIS A 120 -1.44 23.52 18.80
C HIS A 120 -2.02 23.97 17.45
N ILE A 121 -3.03 23.30 16.93
CA ILE A 121 -3.68 23.65 15.65
C ILE A 121 -4.27 25.06 15.70
N ASN A 122 -4.90 25.45 16.79
CA ASN A 122 -5.52 26.75 16.97
C ASN A 122 -4.50 27.91 17.07
N THR A 123 -3.24 27.63 17.42
CA THR A 123 -2.17 28.65 17.51
C THR A 123 -1.46 28.90 16.17
N LEU A 124 -1.69 28.06 15.16
CA LEU A 124 -1.04 28.21 13.86
C LEU A 124 -1.54 29.46 13.10
N THR A 125 -0.61 30.16 12.47
CA THR A 125 -0.94 31.22 11.53
C THR A 125 -1.64 30.66 10.28
N PRO A 126 -2.39 31.48 9.52
CA PRO A 126 -3.02 31.03 8.26
C PRO A 126 -2.01 30.40 7.27
N ALA A 127 -0.78 30.93 7.20
CA ALA A 127 0.27 30.37 6.35
C ALA A 127 0.75 29.01 6.84
N GLN A 128 0.91 28.84 8.16
CA GLN A 128 1.28 27.54 8.77
C GLN A 128 0.16 26.52 8.62
N LEU A 129 -1.09 26.92 8.77
CA LEU A 129 -2.26 26.05 8.52
C LEU A 129 -2.29 25.59 7.06
N ALA A 130 -2.07 26.51 6.11
CA ALA A 130 -2.02 26.16 4.69
C ALA A 130 -0.87 25.18 4.37
N ALA A 131 0.31 25.41 4.96
CA ALA A 131 1.45 24.51 4.78
C ALA A 131 1.21 23.12 5.42
N ALA A 132 0.63 23.08 6.63
CA ALA A 132 0.27 21.84 7.31
C ALA A 132 -0.77 21.05 6.50
N LYS A 133 -1.79 21.73 5.98
CA LYS A 133 -2.81 21.13 5.11
C LYS A 133 -2.22 20.57 3.82
N ALA A 134 -1.34 21.33 3.16
CA ALA A 134 -0.68 20.86 1.95
C ALA A 134 0.21 19.63 2.21
N GLN A 135 0.91 19.60 3.36
CA GLN A 135 1.68 18.44 3.77
C GLN A 135 0.77 17.22 4.02
N GLU A 136 -0.35 17.42 4.68
CA GLU A 136 -1.35 16.37 4.90
C GLU A 136 -1.91 15.82 3.59
N GLU A 137 -2.22 16.70 2.63
CA GLU A 137 -2.69 16.33 1.30
C GLU A 137 -1.63 15.50 0.55
N LEU A 138 -0.34 15.84 0.69
CA LEU A 138 0.76 15.04 0.14
C LEU A 138 0.83 13.65 0.76
N GLU A 139 0.70 13.51 2.09
CA GLU A 139 0.74 12.21 2.75
C GLU A 139 -0.46 11.34 2.36
N ASN A 140 -1.66 11.94 2.31
CA ASN A 140 -2.86 11.26 1.82
C ASN A 140 -2.69 10.79 0.36
N TRP A 141 -2.04 11.62 -0.46
CA TRP A 141 -1.73 11.28 -1.85
C TRP A 141 -0.77 10.09 -1.96
N LYS A 142 0.32 10.10 -1.19
CA LYS A 142 1.27 8.98 -1.17
C LYS A 142 0.58 7.69 -0.77
N GLN A 143 -0.26 7.74 0.25
CA GLN A 143 -1.08 6.61 0.67
C GLN A 143 -1.97 6.10 -0.47
N SER A 144 -2.68 7.00 -1.16
CA SER A 144 -3.53 6.62 -2.30
C SER A 144 -2.72 6.03 -3.45
N CYS A 145 -1.49 6.50 -3.67
CA CYS A 145 -0.58 5.90 -4.65
C CYS A 145 -0.16 4.48 -4.22
N GLU A 146 0.19 4.26 -2.96
CA GLU A 146 0.58 2.94 -2.45
C GLU A 146 -0.53 1.90 -2.59
N GLU A 147 -1.78 2.32 -2.49
CA GLU A 147 -2.96 1.47 -2.55
C GLU A 147 -3.53 1.26 -3.95
N ALA A 148 -3.04 1.99 -4.94
CA ALA A 148 -3.40 1.74 -6.33
C ALA A 148 -2.96 0.31 -6.72
N GLU A 149 -3.88 -0.50 -7.24
CA GLU A 149 -3.63 -1.90 -7.61
C GLU A 149 -3.49 -2.09 -9.12
N HIS A 150 -4.04 -1.17 -9.93
CA HIS A 150 -4.05 -1.28 -11.38
C HIS A 150 -4.07 0.10 -12.07
N ALA A 151 -3.97 0.10 -13.40
CA ALA A 151 -3.95 1.32 -14.21
C ALA A 151 -5.19 2.21 -14.02
N GLY A 152 -6.36 1.64 -13.72
CA GLY A 152 -7.59 2.38 -13.45
C GLY A 152 -7.46 3.32 -12.25
N ASP A 153 -6.83 2.85 -11.16
CA ASP A 153 -6.60 3.67 -9.97
C ASP A 153 -5.62 4.80 -10.26
N LEU A 154 -4.56 4.51 -11.03
CA LEU A 154 -3.59 5.53 -11.47
C LEU A 154 -4.24 6.60 -12.37
N ASN A 155 -5.23 6.24 -13.17
CA ASN A 155 -5.97 7.18 -14.00
C ASN A 155 -6.82 8.12 -13.13
N GLN A 156 -7.51 7.60 -12.10
CA GLN A 156 -8.24 8.42 -11.13
C GLN A 156 -7.32 9.38 -10.39
N LEU A 157 -6.13 8.91 -9.98
CA LEU A 157 -5.11 9.76 -9.36
C LEU A 157 -4.63 10.83 -10.34
N THR A 158 -4.41 10.51 -11.62
CA THR A 158 -3.97 11.47 -12.62
C THR A 158 -5.01 12.58 -12.83
N GLU A 159 -6.29 12.25 -12.83
CA GLU A 159 -7.39 13.22 -12.97
C GLU A 159 -7.51 14.15 -11.75
N SER A 160 -7.21 13.64 -10.56
CA SER A 160 -7.30 14.38 -9.29
C SER A 160 -6.01 15.15 -8.95
N LEU A 161 -4.93 15.01 -9.73
CA LEU A 161 -3.66 15.67 -9.47
C LEU A 161 -3.69 17.16 -9.78
N ASP A 162 -3.73 17.99 -8.72
CA ASP A 162 -3.68 19.43 -8.84
C ASP A 162 -2.26 19.92 -9.18
N LYS A 163 -2.12 20.59 -10.34
CA LYS A 163 -0.84 21.11 -10.82
C LYS A 163 -0.37 22.35 -10.04
N GLU A 164 -1.29 23.06 -9.40
CA GLU A 164 -1.00 24.25 -8.60
C GLU A 164 -0.63 23.89 -7.15
N HIS A 165 -0.75 22.61 -6.76
CA HIS A 165 -0.44 22.17 -5.41
C HIS A 165 1.04 22.37 -5.07
N MET A 166 1.33 22.89 -3.87
CA MET A 166 2.69 23.16 -3.38
C MET A 166 3.65 21.99 -3.57
N TYR A 167 3.19 20.75 -3.38
CA TYR A 167 3.95 19.50 -3.52
C TYR A 167 3.64 18.72 -4.78
N TYR A 168 3.19 19.40 -5.85
CA TYR A 168 2.84 18.74 -7.13
C TYR A 168 3.93 17.76 -7.62
N GLN A 169 5.20 18.17 -7.58
CA GLN A 169 6.30 17.32 -8.06
C GLN A 169 6.46 16.05 -7.21
N ASN A 170 6.30 16.15 -5.90
CA ASN A 170 6.37 15.01 -4.98
C ASN A 170 5.19 14.06 -5.20
N MET A 171 3.97 14.59 -5.39
CA MET A 171 2.77 13.83 -5.69
C MET A 171 2.91 13.08 -7.01
N ARG A 172 3.38 13.78 -8.05
CA ARG A 172 3.65 13.18 -9.36
C ARG A 172 4.71 12.09 -9.29
N GLN A 173 5.78 12.29 -8.53
CA GLN A 173 6.84 11.29 -8.36
C GLN A 173 6.32 10.03 -7.66
N ALA A 174 5.54 10.16 -6.59
CA ALA A 174 4.93 9.02 -5.89
C ALA A 174 4.08 8.18 -6.85
N MET A 175 3.24 8.83 -7.66
CA MET A 175 2.41 8.15 -8.66
C MET A 175 3.26 7.42 -9.72
N LEU A 176 4.34 8.05 -10.23
CA LEU A 176 5.23 7.42 -11.20
C LEU A 176 5.96 6.21 -10.62
N MET A 177 6.38 6.27 -9.35
CA MET A 177 7.00 5.14 -8.66
C MET A 177 6.01 3.97 -8.54
N ARG A 178 4.76 4.26 -8.18
CA ARG A 178 3.73 3.22 -8.12
C ARG A 178 3.41 2.62 -9.48
N ALA A 179 3.26 3.46 -10.52
CA ALA A 179 3.04 2.98 -11.87
C ALA A 179 4.17 2.02 -12.34
N LYS A 180 5.41 2.34 -12.00
CA LYS A 180 6.55 1.47 -12.29
C LYS A 180 6.46 0.15 -11.51
N ALA A 181 6.09 0.17 -10.24
CA ALA A 181 5.93 -1.03 -9.41
C ALA A 181 4.82 -1.95 -9.94
N LEU A 182 3.75 -1.37 -10.52
CA LEU A 182 2.64 -2.10 -11.14
C LEU A 182 2.93 -2.50 -12.61
N ASN A 183 4.12 -2.20 -13.13
CA ASN A 183 4.47 -2.36 -14.56
C ASN A 183 3.47 -1.70 -15.52
N CYS A 184 2.78 -0.63 -15.07
CA CYS A 184 1.88 0.14 -15.90
C CYS A 184 2.65 1.05 -16.85
N THR A 185 2.13 1.23 -18.07
CA THR A 185 2.69 2.12 -19.09
C THR A 185 1.74 3.28 -19.36
N PHE A 186 2.29 4.46 -19.66
CA PHE A 186 1.48 5.64 -19.96
C PHE A 186 1.32 5.81 -21.47
N ASP A 187 0.09 5.71 -21.96
CA ASP A 187 -0.27 6.00 -23.36
C ASP A 187 -0.39 7.53 -23.55
N LYS A 188 0.58 8.11 -24.20
CA LYS A 188 0.62 9.56 -24.47
C LYS A 188 -0.49 10.04 -25.40
N GLN A 189 -1.02 9.17 -26.28
CA GLN A 189 -2.07 9.54 -27.23
C GLN A 189 -3.43 9.62 -26.52
N ARG A 190 -3.68 8.68 -25.61
CA ARG A 190 -4.91 8.61 -24.82
C ARG A 190 -4.82 9.41 -23.52
N GLY A 191 -3.61 9.75 -23.07
CA GLY A 191 -3.40 10.42 -21.78
C GLY A 191 -3.71 9.54 -20.57
N THR A 192 -3.64 8.22 -20.70
CA THR A 192 -4.06 7.26 -19.68
C THR A 192 -2.99 6.22 -19.39
N TRP A 193 -3.00 5.70 -18.18
CA TRP A 193 -2.23 4.53 -17.79
C TRP A 193 -2.88 3.26 -18.29
N ILE A 194 -2.07 2.29 -18.70
CA ILE A 194 -2.46 0.97 -19.18
C ILE A 194 -1.78 -0.07 -18.30
N SER A 195 -2.56 -1.00 -17.76
CA SER A 195 -2.02 -2.17 -17.04
C SER A 195 -1.22 -3.05 -18.00
N PRO A 196 -0.19 -3.74 -17.50
CA PRO A 196 0.45 -4.78 -18.28
C PRO A 196 -0.61 -5.80 -18.74
N PRO A 197 -0.43 -6.44 -19.92
CA PRO A 197 -1.33 -7.51 -20.30
C PRO A 197 -1.33 -8.58 -19.20
N GLU A 198 -2.52 -9.06 -18.86
CA GLU A 198 -2.64 -10.18 -17.92
C GLU A 198 -1.80 -11.34 -18.42
N PHE A 199 -0.94 -11.88 -17.56
CA PHE A 199 -0.19 -13.08 -17.88
C PHE A 199 -1.20 -14.25 -18.02
N ASN A 200 -1.50 -14.61 -19.25
CA ASN A 200 -2.36 -15.73 -19.56
C ASN A 200 -1.46 -16.97 -19.77
N GLY A 201 -1.11 -17.61 -18.68
CA GLY A 201 -0.34 -18.85 -18.69
C GLY A 201 -1.13 -20.01 -19.29
N ILE A 202 -0.42 -21.10 -19.61
CA ILE A 202 -1.06 -22.34 -20.06
C ILE A 202 -1.95 -22.90 -18.93
N SER A 203 -3.09 -23.49 -19.31
CA SER A 203 -3.99 -24.17 -18.36
C SER A 203 -3.35 -25.47 -17.82
N ASP A 204 -3.89 -26.00 -16.71
CA ASP A 204 -3.43 -27.29 -16.16
C ASP A 204 -3.51 -28.40 -17.20
N GLN A 205 -4.58 -28.46 -18.00
CA GLN A 205 -4.70 -29.41 -19.08
C GLN A 205 -3.61 -29.24 -20.15
N GLN A 206 -3.35 -27.99 -20.55
CA GLN A 206 -2.29 -27.69 -21.53
C GLN A 206 -0.88 -28.01 -20.96
N ARG A 207 -0.68 -27.81 -19.67
CA ARG A 207 0.55 -28.18 -18.99
C ARG A 207 0.75 -29.70 -19.01
N ASP A 208 -0.27 -30.47 -18.66
CA ASP A 208 -0.21 -31.95 -18.64
C ASP A 208 -0.01 -32.52 -20.06
N GLU A 209 -0.69 -31.97 -21.05
CA GLU A 209 -0.45 -32.29 -22.46
C GLU A 209 0.99 -31.97 -22.90
N LEU A 210 1.55 -30.86 -22.43
CA LEU A 210 2.92 -30.45 -22.75
C LEU A 210 3.95 -31.36 -22.06
N GLN A 211 3.71 -31.78 -20.82
CA GLN A 211 4.54 -32.76 -20.13
C GLN A 211 4.59 -34.09 -20.87
N ASN A 212 3.45 -34.61 -21.30
CA ASN A 212 3.39 -35.81 -22.13
C ASN A 212 4.15 -35.63 -23.45
N PHE A 213 3.96 -34.47 -24.10
CA PHE A 213 4.64 -34.13 -25.34
C PHE A 213 6.17 -34.09 -25.21
N ILE A 214 6.69 -33.60 -24.06
CA ILE A 214 8.12 -33.59 -23.71
C ILE A 214 8.62 -35.01 -23.51
N ALA A 215 7.92 -35.83 -22.71
CA ALA A 215 8.29 -37.19 -22.40
C ALA A 215 8.32 -38.11 -23.66
N GLU A 216 7.34 -37.98 -24.55
CA GLU A 216 7.28 -38.71 -25.85
C GLU A 216 8.51 -38.44 -26.75
N ARG A 217 9.19 -37.32 -26.54
CA ARG A 217 10.41 -36.95 -27.28
C ARG A 217 11.72 -37.26 -26.56
N GLY A 218 11.62 -38.01 -25.45
CA GLY A 218 12.77 -38.44 -24.65
C GLY A 218 13.47 -37.32 -23.88
N LEU A 219 12.78 -36.19 -23.70
CA LEU A 219 13.27 -35.06 -22.92
C LEU A 219 12.63 -35.05 -21.52
N ASP A 220 13.31 -34.45 -20.57
CA ASP A 220 12.75 -34.17 -19.26
C ASP A 220 12.32 -32.70 -19.15
N VAL A 221 11.36 -32.45 -18.25
CA VAL A 221 10.77 -31.10 -18.05
C VAL A 221 11.82 -30.09 -17.60
N LYS A 222 12.78 -30.51 -16.77
CA LYS A 222 13.81 -29.63 -16.24
C LYS A 222 14.71 -29.11 -17.35
N THR A 223 15.18 -29.99 -18.23
CA THR A 223 15.99 -29.62 -19.39
C THR A 223 15.26 -28.66 -20.32
N VAL A 224 13.94 -28.86 -20.52
CA VAL A 224 13.12 -27.96 -21.32
C VAL A 224 12.97 -26.60 -20.64
N CYS A 225 12.71 -26.57 -19.33
CA CYS A 225 12.60 -25.31 -18.59
C CYS A 225 13.92 -24.53 -18.60
N GLU A 226 15.05 -25.18 -18.40
CA GLU A 226 16.37 -24.56 -18.49
C GLU A 226 16.64 -23.97 -19.90
N HIS A 227 16.26 -24.71 -20.94
CA HIS A 227 16.40 -24.23 -22.33
C HIS A 227 15.54 -23.01 -22.62
N LEU A 228 14.32 -22.95 -22.09
CA LEU A 228 13.38 -21.83 -22.25
C LEU A 228 13.65 -20.66 -21.28
N GLY A 229 14.56 -20.83 -20.31
CA GLY A 229 14.86 -19.82 -19.29
C GLY A 229 13.71 -19.55 -18.33
N ILE A 230 12.93 -20.60 -17.98
CA ILE A 230 11.79 -20.56 -17.07
C ILE A 230 11.98 -21.57 -15.93
N ASP A 231 11.37 -21.30 -14.78
CA ASP A 231 11.42 -22.20 -13.61
C ASP A 231 10.37 -23.31 -13.67
N ALA A 232 9.25 -23.08 -14.34
CA ALA A 232 8.16 -24.04 -14.45
C ALA A 232 7.33 -23.82 -15.74
N LEU A 233 6.75 -24.90 -16.28
CA LEU A 233 5.94 -24.87 -17.50
C LEU A 233 4.74 -23.91 -17.42
N ILE A 234 4.20 -23.69 -16.21
CA ILE A 234 3.09 -22.75 -16.01
C ILE A 234 3.46 -21.28 -16.36
N GLN A 235 4.75 -20.97 -16.42
CA GLN A 235 5.24 -19.65 -16.84
C GLN A 235 5.17 -19.43 -18.37
N ILE A 236 4.79 -20.44 -19.14
CA ILE A 236 4.61 -20.33 -20.59
C ILE A 236 3.30 -19.59 -20.87
N GLU A 237 3.36 -18.53 -21.66
CA GLU A 237 2.15 -17.85 -22.17
C GLU A 237 1.36 -18.77 -23.08
N ALA A 238 0.06 -18.89 -22.89
CA ALA A 238 -0.82 -19.74 -23.70
C ALA A 238 -0.69 -19.43 -25.20
N ALA A 239 -0.54 -18.16 -25.56
CA ALA A 239 -0.32 -17.72 -26.95
C ALA A 239 0.98 -18.26 -27.57
N LYS A 240 1.99 -18.54 -26.75
CA LYS A 240 3.30 -19.03 -27.20
C LYS A 240 3.41 -20.57 -27.19
N LEU A 241 2.41 -21.28 -26.69
CA LEU A 241 2.44 -22.75 -26.53
C LEU A 241 2.81 -23.48 -27.83
N LYS A 242 2.28 -23.02 -28.96
CA LYS A 242 2.59 -23.61 -30.29
C LYS A 242 4.04 -23.44 -30.67
N ALA A 243 4.61 -22.25 -30.45
CA ALA A 243 6.02 -21.96 -30.73
C ALA A 243 6.94 -22.77 -29.82
N VAL A 244 6.60 -22.87 -28.54
CA VAL A 244 7.32 -23.67 -27.56
C VAL A 244 7.32 -25.15 -27.95
N LYS A 245 6.21 -25.72 -28.41
CA LYS A 245 6.17 -27.12 -28.92
C LYS A 245 7.13 -27.33 -30.12
N GLN A 246 7.23 -26.37 -31.02
CA GLN A 246 8.18 -26.42 -32.15
C GLN A 246 9.64 -26.34 -31.70
N GLU A 247 9.92 -25.54 -30.69
CA GLU A 247 11.24 -25.40 -30.09
C GLU A 247 11.68 -26.68 -29.40
N ILE A 248 10.77 -27.34 -28.65
CA ILE A 248 10.99 -28.66 -28.04
C ILE A 248 11.29 -29.73 -29.08
N GLU A 249 10.58 -29.74 -30.23
CA GLU A 249 10.87 -30.66 -31.35
C GLU A 249 12.27 -30.44 -31.92
N THR A 250 12.70 -29.19 -31.99
CA THR A 250 14.04 -28.85 -32.49
C THR A 250 15.12 -29.29 -31.51
N LEU A 251 14.87 -29.16 -30.21
CA LEU A 251 15.75 -29.58 -29.15
C LEU A 251 15.91 -31.12 -29.16
N ALA A 252 14.81 -31.86 -29.28
CA ALA A 252 14.81 -33.32 -29.33
C ALA A 252 15.63 -33.85 -30.56
N LYS A 253 15.49 -33.22 -31.73
CA LYS A 253 16.26 -33.59 -32.91
C LYS A 253 17.76 -33.34 -32.75
N LYS A 254 18.15 -32.29 -32.02
CA LYS A 254 19.59 -32.01 -31.74
C LYS A 254 20.19 -33.01 -30.76
N GLY A 255 19.42 -33.48 -29.78
CA GLY A 255 19.85 -34.49 -28.82
C GLY A 255 19.97 -35.92 -29.40
N MET A 256 19.31 -36.22 -30.51
CA MET A 256 19.40 -37.50 -31.21
C MET A 256 20.59 -37.60 -32.19
N THR A 257 21.28 -36.45 -32.45
CA THR A 257 22.43 -36.38 -33.39
C THR A 257 23.78 -36.20 -32.67
N ALA A 258 23.81 -36.24 -31.35
CA ALA A 258 25.00 -36.21 -30.52
C ALA A 258 25.16 -37.55 -29.78
#